data_91172e2a316c6e3cc2d6f92ea208e349
#
_entry.id   91172e2a316c6e3cc2d6f92ea208e349
#
_cell.length_a   1.000
_cell.length_b   1.000
_cell.length_c   1.000
_cell.angle_alpha   90.00
_cell.angle_beta   90.00
_cell.angle_gamma   90.00
#
_symmetry.space_group_name_H-M   'P 1'
#
loop_
_entity.id
_entity.type
_entity.pdbx_description
1 polymer ?
#
loop_
_entity_poly.entity_id
_entity_poly.type
_entity_poly.pdbx_seq_one_letter_code
_entity_poly.pdbx_strand_id
1 'polypeptide(L)'
;MMLKGDDPSRIVCGNSFSEDGHQGESFDYLLANPPFGVEWKKVEDAIRTEHDTLGFRGRFGAGLPRINDGSFLFLQHMISKMKPVKDGGSRLAIVFNGSPLFSGAAGSGESEIRRWIIEHDWLEAIVALPDQLFYNTGISTYFWLVTNRKRPEREGKVQLIDAREYWVKMRKSLGEKRKEISAQQINEITRLYADFTENEHVKIFPNEAFGYQRITVERPLRLRWEVPSDAVEQLTATRQWKKLTPEEQASVEARLNSLAGVAATQRKEMASKLGSVPKGIDKQVWDILGVRDPDAPIITDRKGNPQPDSERRDNENVPLPDIPVSWEPDPADRLASLEYGTSVEEYLEREVLPYVADAWVDHTKSKIGYEIPLTRHFYKYVPPRPLDEIDGEITALEDEIRGLLRKVTA
;
A
#
# COMPACT_ATOMS: atom_id res chain seq x y z
N MET A 1 -11.80 -35.64 -16.87
CA MET A 1 -10.60 -36.43 -16.57
C MET A 1 -10.83 -37.91 -16.86
N MET A 2 -11.66 -38.66 -16.12
CA MET A 2 -11.92 -40.09 -16.40
C MET A 2 -12.30 -40.37 -17.88
N LEU A 3 -13.15 -39.54 -18.48
CA LEU A 3 -13.52 -39.68 -19.90
C LEU A 3 -12.37 -39.42 -20.89
N LYS A 4 -11.26 -38.80 -20.45
CA LYS A 4 -10.06 -38.53 -21.22
C LYS A 4 -8.91 -39.52 -20.90
N GLY A 5 -9.12 -40.47 -20.00
CA GLY A 5 -8.11 -41.40 -19.53
C GLY A 5 -7.07 -40.85 -18.58
N ASP A 6 -7.32 -39.63 -18.01
CA ASP A 6 -6.43 -39.04 -17.01
C ASP A 6 -6.59 -39.77 -15.67
N ASP A 7 -5.47 -39.90 -14.93
CA ASP A 7 -5.45 -40.51 -13.60
C ASP A 7 -6.09 -39.59 -12.56
N PRO A 8 -7.24 -39.97 -11.96
CA PRO A 8 -7.91 -39.15 -10.97
C PRO A 8 -7.23 -39.15 -9.59
N SER A 9 -6.28 -40.07 -9.34
CA SER A 9 -5.58 -40.18 -8.05
C SER A 9 -4.73 -38.93 -7.73
N ARG A 10 -4.38 -38.15 -8.76
CA ARG A 10 -3.66 -36.88 -8.62
C ARG A 10 -4.54 -35.68 -8.25
N ILE A 11 -5.87 -35.87 -8.15
CA ILE A 11 -6.78 -34.83 -7.70
C ILE A 11 -6.96 -34.97 -6.19
N VAL A 12 -6.37 -34.06 -5.45
CA VAL A 12 -6.48 -34.03 -3.99
C VAL A 12 -7.53 -32.98 -3.57
N CYS A 13 -8.50 -33.41 -2.77
CA CYS A 13 -9.48 -32.53 -2.18
C CYS A 13 -9.02 -32.13 -0.77
N GLY A 14 -8.87 -30.83 -0.51
CA GLY A 14 -8.44 -30.34 0.80
C GLY A 14 -8.20 -28.82 0.75
N ASN A 15 -7.84 -28.26 1.91
CA ASN A 15 -7.39 -26.88 2.00
C ASN A 15 -5.88 -26.81 1.80
N SER A 16 -5.43 -26.31 0.64
CA SER A 16 -4.01 -26.22 0.28
C SER A 16 -3.16 -25.39 1.25
N PHE A 17 -3.76 -24.59 2.11
CA PHE A 17 -3.02 -23.82 3.11
C PHE A 17 -2.65 -24.66 4.34
N SER A 18 -3.54 -25.49 4.82
CA SER A 18 -3.32 -26.37 5.99
C SER A 18 -2.85 -27.77 5.59
N GLU A 19 -3.25 -28.25 4.40
CA GLU A 19 -3.00 -29.61 3.92
C GLU A 19 -2.48 -29.57 2.46
N ASP A 20 -1.16 -29.63 2.33
CA ASP A 20 -0.52 -29.66 1.01
C ASP A 20 -0.65 -31.06 0.40
N GLY A 21 -1.65 -31.26 -0.44
CA GLY A 21 -1.90 -32.55 -1.13
C GLY A 21 -0.82 -33.00 -2.11
N HIS A 22 0.13 -32.13 -2.43
CA HIS A 22 1.27 -32.37 -3.33
C HIS A 22 2.60 -32.06 -2.66
N GLN A 23 2.74 -32.41 -1.38
CA GLN A 23 3.95 -32.15 -0.62
C GLN A 23 5.17 -32.78 -1.29
N GLY A 24 6.23 -31.98 -1.51
CA GLY A 24 7.46 -32.44 -2.15
C GLY A 24 7.39 -32.56 -3.68
N GLU A 25 6.22 -32.34 -4.30
CA GLU A 25 6.11 -32.33 -5.77
C GLU A 25 6.41 -30.93 -6.33
N SER A 26 6.89 -30.91 -7.58
CA SER A 26 7.11 -29.69 -8.35
C SER A 26 6.62 -29.86 -9.80
N PHE A 27 6.24 -28.75 -10.42
CA PHE A 27 5.55 -28.76 -11.71
C PHE A 27 6.17 -27.78 -12.70
N ASP A 28 6.15 -28.11 -14.00
CA ASP A 28 6.64 -27.25 -15.08
C ASP A 28 5.72 -26.03 -15.27
N TYR A 29 4.41 -26.25 -15.17
CA TYR A 29 3.37 -25.23 -15.34
C TYR A 29 2.36 -25.32 -14.22
N LEU A 30 2.01 -24.16 -13.66
CA LEU A 30 1.00 -24.04 -12.61
C LEU A 30 -0.03 -22.97 -13.03
N LEU A 31 -1.31 -23.31 -12.95
CA LEU A 31 -2.40 -22.40 -13.28
C LEU A 31 -3.39 -22.36 -12.13
N ALA A 32 -3.78 -21.16 -11.68
CA ALA A 32 -4.78 -21.00 -10.64
C ALA A 32 -5.69 -19.80 -10.89
N ASN A 33 -6.95 -19.99 -10.54
CA ASN A 33 -7.93 -18.92 -10.36
C ASN A 33 -8.53 -19.08 -8.96
N PRO A 34 -7.80 -18.63 -7.92
CA PRO A 34 -8.27 -18.75 -6.54
C PRO A 34 -9.45 -17.80 -6.28
N PRO A 35 -10.26 -18.06 -5.26
CA PRO A 35 -11.31 -17.14 -4.86
C PRO A 35 -10.69 -15.82 -4.37
N PHE A 36 -11.30 -14.68 -4.76
CA PHE A 36 -10.80 -13.34 -4.40
C PHE A 36 -11.22 -12.94 -2.98
N GLY A 37 -10.32 -12.27 -2.25
CA GLY A 37 -10.60 -11.71 -0.93
C GLY A 37 -10.96 -12.76 0.13
N VAL A 38 -10.37 -13.94 0.06
CA VAL A 38 -10.65 -15.02 1.02
C VAL A 38 -9.94 -14.76 2.32
N GLU A 39 -10.72 -14.73 3.40
CA GLU A 39 -10.21 -14.71 4.77
C GLU A 39 -9.54 -16.04 5.11
N TRP A 40 -8.33 -16.00 5.66
CA TRP A 40 -7.57 -17.20 6.05
C TRP A 40 -7.48 -17.43 7.56
N LYS A 41 -8.27 -16.70 8.35
CA LYS A 41 -8.30 -16.80 9.81
C LYS A 41 -8.49 -18.23 10.35
N LYS A 42 -9.27 -19.06 9.66
CA LYS A 42 -9.52 -20.45 10.08
C LYS A 42 -8.27 -21.34 10.07
N VAL A 43 -7.26 -20.96 9.30
CA VAL A 43 -5.98 -21.69 9.13
C VAL A 43 -4.79 -20.85 9.56
N GLU A 44 -5.03 -19.75 10.27
CA GLU A 44 -4.02 -18.77 10.69
C GLU A 44 -2.89 -19.41 11.48
N ASP A 45 -3.20 -20.26 12.47
CA ASP A 45 -2.20 -20.88 13.33
C ASP A 45 -1.24 -21.77 12.53
N ALA A 46 -1.74 -22.54 11.57
CA ALA A 46 -0.92 -23.38 10.72
C ALA A 46 0.03 -22.56 9.83
N ILE A 47 -0.49 -21.50 9.22
CA ILE A 47 0.28 -20.61 8.33
C ILE A 47 1.34 -19.84 9.11
N ARG A 48 1.00 -19.27 10.27
CA ARG A 48 1.95 -18.55 11.13
C ARG A 48 3.02 -19.48 11.67
N THR A 49 2.65 -20.66 12.12
CA THR A 49 3.61 -21.66 12.58
C THR A 49 4.60 -22.02 11.47
N GLU A 50 4.13 -22.25 10.24
CA GLU A 50 5.01 -22.53 9.11
C GLU A 50 5.94 -21.33 8.80
N HIS A 51 5.38 -20.10 8.77
CA HIS A 51 6.14 -18.88 8.55
C HIS A 51 7.23 -18.68 9.60
N ASP A 52 6.88 -18.77 10.89
CA ASP A 52 7.78 -18.47 12.01
C ASP A 52 8.86 -19.55 12.20
N THR A 53 8.52 -20.82 11.94
CA THR A 53 9.45 -21.94 12.18
C THR A 53 10.31 -22.29 10.97
N LEU A 54 9.80 -22.16 9.77
CA LEU A 54 10.50 -22.58 8.56
C LEU A 54 11.03 -21.39 7.74
N GLY A 55 10.44 -20.20 7.84
CA GLY A 55 10.81 -19.06 7.01
C GLY A 55 10.81 -19.43 5.53
N PHE A 56 11.87 -19.10 4.80
CA PHE A 56 12.02 -19.45 3.37
C PHE A 56 12.23 -20.94 3.07
N ARG A 57 12.37 -21.81 4.09
CA ARG A 57 12.34 -23.27 3.90
C ARG A 57 10.90 -23.80 3.83
N GLY A 58 9.93 -23.01 4.29
CA GLY A 58 8.49 -23.24 4.14
C GLY A 58 7.95 -22.49 2.93
N ARG A 59 6.61 -22.48 2.83
CA ARG A 59 5.90 -21.85 1.71
C ARG A 59 5.73 -20.34 1.88
N PHE A 60 5.61 -19.86 3.12
CA PHE A 60 5.14 -18.51 3.43
C PHE A 60 6.22 -17.59 4.00
N GLY A 61 7.49 -17.84 3.65
CA GLY A 61 8.63 -17.13 4.21
C GLY A 61 8.76 -15.66 3.79
N ALA A 62 8.22 -15.27 2.65
CA ALA A 62 8.35 -13.92 2.13
C ALA A 62 7.52 -12.87 2.90
N GLY A 63 6.48 -13.33 3.63
CA GLY A 63 5.62 -12.47 4.42
C GLY A 63 4.19 -13.01 4.49
N LEU A 64 3.41 -12.47 5.42
CA LEU A 64 1.99 -12.84 5.57
C LEU A 64 1.10 -11.67 5.18
N PRO A 65 0.14 -11.86 4.26
CA PRO A 65 -0.82 -10.82 3.93
C PRO A 65 -1.81 -10.61 5.08
N ARG A 66 -2.58 -9.54 5.02
CA ARG A 66 -3.68 -9.29 5.98
C ARG A 66 -4.67 -10.47 6.03
N ILE A 67 -5.24 -10.71 7.20
CA ILE A 67 -6.11 -11.89 7.46
C ILE A 67 -7.31 -11.98 6.51
N ASN A 68 -7.86 -10.85 6.10
CA ASN A 68 -9.05 -10.80 5.25
C ASN A 68 -8.75 -10.94 3.73
N ASP A 69 -7.49 -11.17 3.33
CA ASP A 69 -7.12 -11.37 1.94
C ASP A 69 -5.93 -12.33 1.80
N GLY A 70 -6.21 -13.60 1.61
CA GLY A 70 -5.23 -14.68 1.43
C GLY A 70 -4.68 -14.83 0.00
N SER A 71 -4.93 -13.88 -0.91
CA SER A 71 -4.53 -13.99 -2.32
C SER A 71 -3.04 -14.33 -2.49
N PHE A 72 -2.16 -13.64 -1.77
CA PHE A 72 -0.72 -13.91 -1.83
C PHE A 72 -0.27 -15.22 -1.20
N LEU A 73 -1.08 -15.85 -0.34
CA LEU A 73 -0.78 -17.20 0.15
C LEU A 73 -0.88 -18.24 -0.96
N PHE A 74 -1.87 -18.10 -1.86
CA PHE A 74 -1.96 -18.95 -3.06
C PHE A 74 -0.74 -18.79 -3.94
N LEU A 75 -0.29 -17.57 -4.17
CA LEU A 75 0.90 -17.31 -5.00
C LEU A 75 2.16 -17.91 -4.37
N GLN A 76 2.41 -17.70 -3.07
CA GLN A 76 3.54 -18.27 -2.37
C GLN A 76 3.49 -19.82 -2.39
N HIS A 77 2.30 -20.41 -2.19
CA HIS A 77 2.11 -21.85 -2.32
C HIS A 77 2.47 -22.35 -3.72
N MET A 78 2.05 -21.66 -4.79
CA MET A 78 2.41 -22.03 -6.16
C MET A 78 3.91 -21.88 -6.42
N ILE A 79 4.53 -20.81 -5.94
CA ILE A 79 5.98 -20.60 -6.07
C ILE A 79 6.78 -21.72 -5.39
N SER A 80 6.31 -22.21 -4.22
CA SER A 80 6.94 -23.34 -3.53
C SER A 80 6.92 -24.65 -4.33
N LYS A 81 6.06 -24.74 -5.36
CA LYS A 81 5.95 -25.89 -6.27
C LYS A 81 6.71 -25.70 -7.59
N MET A 82 7.48 -24.63 -7.73
CA MET A 82 8.31 -24.43 -8.92
C MET A 82 9.52 -25.36 -8.88
N LYS A 83 9.86 -25.92 -10.03
CA LYS A 83 11.11 -26.65 -10.22
C LYS A 83 12.30 -25.70 -10.10
N PRO A 84 13.43 -26.14 -9.53
CA PRO A 84 14.69 -25.42 -9.63
C PRO A 84 15.07 -25.14 -11.09
N VAL A 85 15.77 -24.02 -11.33
CA VAL A 85 16.21 -23.63 -12.69
C VAL A 85 17.06 -24.72 -13.35
N LYS A 86 17.93 -25.40 -12.57
CA LYS A 86 18.75 -26.52 -13.05
C LYS A 86 17.93 -27.71 -13.61
N ASP A 87 16.67 -27.85 -13.14
CA ASP A 87 15.74 -28.89 -13.53
C ASP A 87 14.72 -28.40 -14.59
N GLY A 88 15.04 -27.29 -15.26
CA GLY A 88 14.25 -26.65 -16.31
C GLY A 88 13.37 -25.48 -15.84
N GLY A 89 13.29 -25.21 -14.53
CA GLY A 89 12.45 -24.14 -13.99
C GLY A 89 10.96 -24.32 -14.25
N SER A 90 10.18 -23.32 -13.91
CA SER A 90 8.71 -23.35 -14.02
C SER A 90 8.14 -22.01 -14.51
N ARG A 91 6.91 -22.08 -14.99
CA ARG A 91 6.09 -20.90 -15.27
C ARG A 91 4.73 -21.08 -14.62
N LEU A 92 4.28 -20.09 -13.88
CA LEU A 92 2.96 -20.09 -13.30
C LEU A 92 2.13 -18.91 -13.77
N ALA A 93 0.82 -19.08 -13.73
CA ALA A 93 -0.12 -18.01 -13.99
C ALA A 93 -1.27 -18.06 -12.98
N ILE A 94 -1.57 -16.92 -12.41
CA ILE A 94 -2.60 -16.77 -11.38
C ILE A 94 -3.45 -15.54 -11.65
N VAL A 95 -4.77 -15.68 -11.45
CA VAL A 95 -5.71 -14.57 -11.57
C VAL A 95 -5.93 -13.93 -10.21
N PHE A 96 -5.83 -12.61 -10.17
CA PHE A 96 -6.06 -11.80 -8.97
C PHE A 96 -7.09 -10.69 -9.22
N ASN A 97 -7.64 -10.17 -8.13
CA ASN A 97 -8.25 -8.83 -8.11
C ASN A 97 -7.14 -7.75 -8.08
N GLY A 98 -7.53 -6.47 -7.95
CA GLY A 98 -6.56 -5.37 -7.92
C GLY A 98 -5.71 -5.28 -6.64
N SER A 99 -6.17 -5.87 -5.53
CA SER A 99 -5.53 -5.74 -4.22
C SER A 99 -4.03 -6.11 -4.21
N PRO A 100 -3.59 -7.23 -4.80
CA PRO A 100 -2.18 -7.60 -4.85
C PRO A 100 -1.25 -6.60 -5.53
N LEU A 101 -1.77 -5.69 -6.35
CA LEU A 101 -0.95 -4.69 -7.04
C LEU A 101 -0.38 -3.63 -6.09
N PHE A 102 -1.18 -3.18 -5.10
CA PHE A 102 -0.85 -1.99 -4.30
C PHE A 102 -1.15 -2.10 -2.80
N SER A 103 -1.86 -3.14 -2.34
CA SER A 103 -2.18 -3.26 -0.92
C SER A 103 -0.95 -3.48 -0.05
N GLY A 104 -1.00 -2.91 1.15
CA GLY A 104 0.08 -3.01 2.14
C GLY A 104 1.14 -1.92 1.98
N ALA A 105 1.47 -1.25 3.09
CA ALA A 105 2.53 -0.26 3.14
C ALA A 105 3.92 -0.91 3.09
N ALA A 106 4.98 -0.12 2.86
CA ALA A 106 6.36 -0.57 2.93
C ALA A 106 6.66 -1.34 4.22
N GLY A 107 7.25 -2.52 4.09
CA GLY A 107 7.53 -3.44 5.19
C GLY A 107 6.31 -4.25 5.68
N SER A 108 5.12 -4.14 5.05
CA SER A 108 4.01 -5.07 5.31
C SER A 108 4.20 -6.38 4.54
N GLY A 109 3.49 -7.43 4.97
CA GLY A 109 3.60 -8.74 4.33
C GLY A 109 3.30 -8.71 2.83
N GLU A 110 2.29 -7.95 2.38
CA GLU A 110 1.96 -7.83 0.96
C GLU A 110 3.07 -7.13 0.17
N SER A 111 3.64 -6.06 0.72
CA SER A 111 4.75 -5.34 0.09
C SER A 111 6.01 -6.20 0.05
N GLU A 112 6.31 -6.96 1.12
CA GLU A 112 7.45 -7.86 1.18
C GLU A 112 7.31 -9.04 0.19
N ILE A 113 6.12 -9.58 -0.02
CA ILE A 113 5.88 -10.62 -1.03
C ILE A 113 6.12 -10.06 -2.45
N ARG A 114 5.66 -8.83 -2.75
CA ARG A 114 5.97 -8.18 -4.04
C ARG A 114 7.47 -7.95 -4.19
N ARG A 115 8.13 -7.43 -3.15
CA ARG A 115 9.59 -7.26 -3.13
C ARG A 115 10.30 -8.57 -3.45
N TRP A 116 9.94 -9.65 -2.75
CA TRP A 116 10.52 -10.96 -2.95
C TRP A 116 10.43 -11.47 -4.39
N ILE A 117 9.25 -11.35 -5.01
CA ILE A 117 9.01 -11.83 -6.37
C ILE A 117 9.76 -10.98 -7.40
N ILE A 118 9.76 -9.65 -7.21
CA ILE A 118 10.38 -8.70 -8.15
C ILE A 118 11.91 -8.75 -8.03
N GLU A 119 12.46 -8.75 -6.83
CA GLU A 119 13.91 -8.78 -6.62
C GLU A 119 14.56 -10.15 -6.97
N HIS A 120 13.78 -11.24 -6.97
CA HIS A 120 14.22 -12.52 -7.56
C HIS A 120 14.07 -12.56 -9.08
N ASP A 121 13.58 -11.49 -9.67
CA ASP A 121 13.29 -11.42 -11.11
C ASP A 121 12.31 -12.49 -11.61
N TRP A 122 11.31 -12.83 -10.79
CA TRP A 122 10.33 -13.87 -11.15
C TRP A 122 9.06 -13.30 -11.78
N LEU A 123 8.67 -12.06 -11.49
CA LEU A 123 7.51 -11.45 -12.11
C LEU A 123 7.81 -11.12 -13.57
N GLU A 124 7.18 -11.84 -14.51
CA GLU A 124 7.43 -11.68 -15.94
C GLU A 124 6.47 -10.68 -16.59
N ALA A 125 5.17 -10.83 -16.30
CA ALA A 125 4.16 -9.94 -16.87
C ALA A 125 2.89 -9.89 -16.00
N ILE A 126 2.14 -8.78 -16.14
CA ILE A 126 0.79 -8.63 -15.62
C ILE A 126 -0.12 -8.17 -16.75
N VAL A 127 -1.23 -8.88 -16.95
CA VAL A 127 -2.26 -8.55 -17.92
C VAL A 127 -3.51 -8.06 -17.19
N ALA A 128 -3.90 -6.81 -17.38
CA ALA A 128 -5.18 -6.29 -16.90
C ALA A 128 -6.30 -6.80 -17.80
N LEU A 129 -7.25 -7.53 -17.26
CA LEU A 129 -8.38 -8.12 -17.95
C LEU A 129 -9.64 -7.24 -17.83
N PRO A 130 -10.60 -7.40 -18.75
CA PRO A 130 -11.90 -6.73 -18.66
C PRO A 130 -12.61 -7.04 -17.33
N ASP A 131 -13.38 -6.09 -16.84
CA ASP A 131 -14.37 -6.32 -15.79
C ASP A 131 -15.49 -7.25 -16.27
N GLN A 132 -16.29 -7.79 -15.38
CA GLN A 132 -17.43 -8.67 -15.69
C GLN A 132 -17.05 -9.92 -16.53
N LEU A 133 -15.79 -10.37 -16.44
CA LEU A 133 -15.29 -11.54 -17.17
C LEU A 133 -15.54 -12.85 -16.42
N PHE A 134 -15.64 -12.82 -15.10
CA PHE A 134 -15.79 -13.98 -14.26
C PHE A 134 -17.17 -14.07 -13.61
N TYR A 135 -17.59 -15.29 -13.21
CA TYR A 135 -18.85 -15.50 -12.50
C TYR A 135 -18.80 -14.86 -11.11
N ASN A 136 -19.94 -14.37 -10.66
CA ASN A 136 -20.15 -13.82 -9.30
C ASN A 136 -19.24 -12.64 -8.93
N THR A 137 -18.65 -11.95 -9.91
CA THR A 137 -17.85 -10.75 -9.66
C THR A 137 -17.88 -9.81 -10.86
N GLY A 138 -18.16 -8.53 -10.61
CA GLY A 138 -18.10 -7.47 -11.62
C GLY A 138 -16.77 -6.72 -11.65
N ILE A 139 -15.78 -7.10 -10.80
CA ILE A 139 -14.52 -6.37 -10.66
C ILE A 139 -13.55 -6.63 -11.80
N SER A 140 -12.63 -5.70 -12.02
CA SER A 140 -11.46 -5.90 -12.89
C SER A 140 -10.52 -6.91 -12.26
N THR A 141 -9.96 -7.78 -13.10
CA THR A 141 -9.03 -8.83 -12.70
C THR A 141 -7.71 -8.71 -13.42
N TYR A 142 -6.68 -9.32 -12.86
CA TYR A 142 -5.31 -9.23 -13.34
C TYR A 142 -4.71 -10.62 -13.39
N PHE A 143 -4.12 -10.95 -14.52
CA PHE A 143 -3.47 -12.21 -14.75
C PHE A 143 -1.95 -12.03 -14.59
N TRP A 144 -1.39 -12.63 -13.54
CA TRP A 144 0.03 -12.54 -13.24
C TRP A 144 0.77 -13.71 -13.81
N LEU A 145 1.83 -13.45 -14.55
CA LEU A 145 2.79 -14.44 -15.08
C LEU A 145 4.07 -14.35 -14.24
N VAL A 146 4.41 -15.46 -13.58
CA VAL A 146 5.61 -15.57 -12.75
C VAL A 146 6.41 -16.78 -13.22
N THR A 147 7.72 -16.63 -13.34
CA THR A 147 8.64 -17.68 -13.80
C THR A 147 10.02 -17.49 -13.19
N ASN A 148 10.70 -18.57 -12.87
CA ASN A 148 12.11 -18.55 -12.49
C ASN A 148 13.04 -18.88 -13.68
N ARG A 149 12.51 -18.80 -14.91
CA ARG A 149 13.24 -19.04 -16.17
C ARG A 149 12.86 -18.01 -17.24
N LYS A 150 13.02 -16.73 -16.92
CA LYS A 150 12.83 -15.66 -17.91
C LYS A 150 13.78 -15.87 -19.10
N ARG A 151 13.37 -15.40 -20.27
CA ARG A 151 14.28 -15.29 -21.41
C ARG A 151 15.21 -14.10 -21.21
N PRO A 152 16.43 -14.11 -21.77
CA PRO A 152 17.42 -13.05 -21.57
C PRO A 152 16.89 -11.63 -21.85
N GLU A 153 16.05 -11.47 -22.89
CA GLU A 153 15.46 -10.17 -23.24
C GLU A 153 14.47 -9.62 -22.21
N ARG A 154 13.96 -10.49 -21.30
CA ARG A 154 13.00 -10.17 -20.25
C ARG A 154 13.62 -10.08 -18.86
N GLU A 155 14.89 -10.47 -18.72
CA GLU A 155 15.57 -10.40 -17.42
C GLU A 155 15.65 -8.97 -16.91
N GLY A 156 15.44 -8.78 -15.61
CA GLY A 156 15.40 -7.49 -14.95
C GLY A 156 14.18 -6.62 -15.30
N LYS A 157 13.17 -7.15 -16.00
CA LYS A 157 12.03 -6.35 -16.50
C LYS A 157 10.70 -7.03 -16.20
N VAL A 158 9.67 -6.21 -16.09
CA VAL A 158 8.25 -6.62 -15.99
C VAL A 158 7.45 -5.98 -17.11
N GLN A 159 6.67 -6.78 -17.82
CA GLN A 159 5.77 -6.31 -18.87
C GLN A 159 4.36 -6.10 -18.28
N LEU A 160 3.80 -4.90 -18.43
CA LEU A 160 2.42 -4.59 -18.12
C LEU A 160 1.60 -4.53 -19.41
N ILE A 161 0.47 -5.23 -19.44
CA ILE A 161 -0.42 -5.30 -20.62
C ILE A 161 -1.82 -4.85 -20.22
N ASP A 162 -2.35 -3.84 -20.89
CA ASP A 162 -3.73 -3.39 -20.73
C ASP A 162 -4.64 -4.07 -21.75
N ALA A 163 -5.31 -5.13 -21.33
CA ALA A 163 -6.29 -5.83 -22.14
C ALA A 163 -7.73 -5.55 -21.71
N ARG A 164 -7.98 -4.48 -20.95
CA ARG A 164 -9.32 -4.16 -20.43
C ARG A 164 -10.37 -3.90 -21.50
N GLU A 165 -9.96 -3.50 -22.68
CA GLU A 165 -10.85 -3.25 -23.83
C GLU A 165 -10.98 -4.46 -24.77
N TYR A 166 -10.27 -5.56 -24.55
CA TYR A 166 -10.31 -6.79 -25.36
C TYR A 166 -11.46 -7.69 -24.91
N TRP A 167 -12.69 -7.35 -25.28
CA TRP A 167 -13.88 -8.14 -24.93
C TRP A 167 -14.99 -8.02 -25.98
N VAL A 168 -15.89 -8.98 -25.96
CA VAL A 168 -17.15 -8.94 -26.67
C VAL A 168 -18.30 -9.18 -25.68
N LYS A 169 -19.46 -8.59 -25.97
CA LYS A 169 -20.65 -8.77 -25.12
C LYS A 169 -21.19 -10.18 -25.29
N MET A 170 -21.41 -10.89 -24.20
CA MET A 170 -22.05 -12.20 -24.23
C MET A 170 -23.50 -12.09 -24.73
N ARG A 171 -23.95 -13.09 -25.50
CA ARG A 171 -25.33 -13.20 -25.96
C ARG A 171 -26.31 -13.32 -24.79
N LYS A 172 -25.95 -14.04 -23.74
CA LYS A 172 -26.70 -14.20 -22.51
C LYS A 172 -25.75 -14.07 -21.32
N SER A 173 -26.07 -13.16 -20.42
CA SER A 173 -25.29 -13.00 -19.19
C SER A 173 -25.46 -14.20 -18.25
N LEU A 174 -24.40 -14.50 -17.51
CA LEU A 174 -24.36 -15.56 -16.51
C LEU A 174 -24.02 -14.91 -15.15
N GLY A 175 -25.04 -14.40 -14.47
CA GLY A 175 -24.86 -13.57 -13.28
C GLY A 175 -24.10 -12.29 -13.61
N GLU A 176 -23.03 -12.01 -12.87
CA GLU A 176 -22.15 -10.84 -13.09
C GLU A 176 -21.28 -10.96 -14.36
N LYS A 177 -21.12 -12.16 -14.88
CA LYS A 177 -20.37 -12.36 -16.13
C LYS A 177 -21.22 -11.92 -17.32
N ARG A 178 -20.78 -10.82 -17.98
CA ARG A 178 -21.44 -10.20 -19.13
C ARG A 178 -20.53 -10.07 -20.34
N LYS A 179 -19.23 -10.25 -20.14
CA LYS A 179 -18.18 -10.13 -21.14
C LYS A 179 -17.46 -11.46 -21.35
N GLU A 180 -16.94 -11.65 -22.54
CA GLU A 180 -16.04 -12.75 -22.87
C GLU A 180 -14.92 -12.24 -23.79
N ILE A 181 -13.78 -12.91 -23.76
CA ILE A 181 -12.67 -12.63 -24.67
C ILE A 181 -12.78 -13.62 -25.83
N SER A 182 -12.91 -13.12 -27.04
CA SER A 182 -13.01 -13.96 -28.24
C SER A 182 -11.66 -14.65 -28.55
N ALA A 183 -11.70 -15.72 -29.33
CA ALA A 183 -10.48 -16.41 -29.76
C ALA A 183 -9.49 -15.49 -30.49
N GLN A 184 -10.00 -14.55 -31.30
CA GLN A 184 -9.16 -13.54 -31.94
C GLN A 184 -8.47 -12.64 -30.93
N GLN A 185 -9.22 -12.11 -29.95
CA GLN A 185 -8.67 -11.25 -28.90
C GLN A 185 -7.68 -11.99 -28.00
N ILE A 186 -7.90 -13.28 -27.72
CA ILE A 186 -6.90 -14.12 -27.01
C ILE A 186 -5.60 -14.17 -27.82
N ASN A 187 -5.67 -14.36 -29.12
CA ASN A 187 -4.48 -14.38 -29.98
C ASN A 187 -3.77 -13.01 -30.01
N GLU A 188 -4.54 -11.90 -30.04
CA GLU A 188 -3.99 -10.55 -29.97
C GLU A 188 -3.29 -10.28 -28.66
N ILE A 189 -3.91 -10.57 -27.50
CA ILE A 189 -3.28 -10.44 -26.17
C ILE A 189 -2.02 -11.33 -26.07
N THR A 190 -2.09 -12.54 -26.59
CA THR A 190 -0.93 -13.45 -26.60
C THR A 190 0.21 -12.90 -27.46
N ARG A 191 -0.11 -12.24 -28.57
CA ARG A 191 0.88 -11.57 -29.42
C ARG A 191 1.50 -10.35 -28.71
N LEU A 192 0.69 -9.49 -28.06
CA LEU A 192 1.20 -8.38 -27.25
C LEU A 192 2.21 -8.85 -26.20
N TYR A 193 1.92 -9.99 -25.55
CA TYR A 193 2.86 -10.59 -24.61
C TYR A 193 4.12 -11.11 -25.31
N ALA A 194 3.98 -11.83 -26.44
CA ALA A 194 5.09 -12.48 -27.12
C ALA A 194 6.06 -11.48 -27.78
N ASP A 195 5.53 -10.42 -28.40
CA ASP A 195 6.31 -9.43 -29.16
C ASP A 195 7.20 -8.57 -28.24
N PHE A 196 6.88 -8.48 -26.96
CA PHE A 196 7.64 -7.73 -25.95
C PHE A 196 8.07 -6.35 -26.42
N THR A 197 7.13 -5.60 -27.00
CA THR A 197 7.36 -4.27 -27.57
C THR A 197 6.36 -3.29 -27.01
N GLU A 198 6.84 -2.13 -26.58
CA GLU A 198 5.99 -1.07 -26.03
C GLU A 198 5.05 -0.47 -27.08
N ASN A 199 3.81 -0.24 -26.68
CA ASN A 199 2.79 0.43 -27.46
C ASN A 199 1.72 1.02 -26.50
N GLU A 200 0.54 1.40 -27.02
CA GLU A 200 -0.52 1.94 -26.20
C GLU A 200 -1.10 0.93 -25.17
N HIS A 201 -0.98 -0.37 -25.42
CA HIS A 201 -1.44 -1.46 -24.57
C HIS A 201 -0.32 -2.15 -23.78
N VAL A 202 0.94 -1.85 -24.08
CA VAL A 202 2.11 -2.52 -23.47
C VAL A 202 3.09 -1.50 -22.95
N LYS A 203 3.48 -1.66 -21.68
CA LYS A 203 4.60 -0.96 -21.05
C LYS A 203 5.57 -1.95 -20.45
N ILE A 204 6.87 -1.63 -20.52
CA ILE A 204 7.95 -2.46 -20.00
C ILE A 204 8.77 -1.64 -19.03
N PHE A 205 8.87 -2.11 -17.80
CA PHE A 205 9.59 -1.42 -16.73
C PHE A 205 10.71 -2.29 -16.18
N PRO A 206 11.84 -1.69 -15.77
CA PRO A 206 12.83 -2.41 -14.99
C PRO A 206 12.27 -2.72 -13.59
N ASN A 207 12.81 -3.74 -12.92
CA ASN A 207 12.30 -4.22 -11.62
C ASN A 207 12.31 -3.12 -10.54
N GLU A 208 13.33 -2.27 -10.50
CA GLU A 208 13.47 -1.15 -9.56
C GLU A 208 12.37 -0.10 -9.68
N ALA A 209 11.76 0.05 -10.85
CA ALA A 209 10.68 1.02 -11.07
C ALA A 209 9.41 0.75 -10.23
N PHE A 210 9.27 -0.44 -9.66
CA PHE A 210 8.17 -0.79 -8.77
C PHE A 210 8.49 -0.60 -7.30
N GLY A 211 9.75 -0.31 -6.98
CA GLY A 211 10.22 -0.10 -5.63
C GLY A 211 10.24 1.37 -5.23
N TYR A 212 10.11 1.62 -3.94
CA TYR A 212 10.23 2.95 -3.35
C TYR A 212 10.79 2.87 -1.93
N GLN A 213 11.44 3.95 -1.52
CA GLN A 213 11.80 4.18 -0.13
C GLN A 213 10.69 4.99 0.53
N ARG A 214 10.01 4.40 1.50
CA ARG A 214 9.11 5.15 2.37
C ARG A 214 9.93 5.82 3.44
N ILE A 215 10.04 7.14 3.36
CA ILE A 215 10.73 7.97 4.34
C ILE A 215 9.74 8.64 5.28
N THR A 216 10.22 8.99 6.47
CA THR A 216 9.47 9.81 7.44
C THR A 216 10.04 11.20 7.45
N VAL A 217 9.24 12.16 7.02
CA VAL A 217 9.58 13.58 7.04
C VAL A 217 9.11 14.17 8.35
N GLU A 218 10.03 14.68 9.13
CA GLU A 218 9.80 15.35 10.41
C GLU A 218 9.88 16.86 10.23
N ARG A 219 9.12 17.58 11.05
CA ARG A 219 9.16 19.04 11.13
C ARG A 219 9.44 19.44 12.56
N PRO A 220 10.14 20.55 12.82
CA PRO A 220 10.46 20.96 14.19
C PRO A 220 9.20 21.40 14.95
N LEU A 221 9.12 20.94 16.19
CA LEU A 221 8.09 21.39 17.13
C LEU A 221 8.36 22.85 17.51
N ARG A 222 7.37 23.70 17.27
CA ARG A 222 7.40 25.11 17.62
C ARG A 222 6.26 25.40 18.57
N LEU A 223 6.57 25.84 19.79
CA LEU A 223 5.59 26.13 20.82
C LEU A 223 5.82 27.52 21.38
N ARG A 224 4.73 28.28 21.50
CA ARG A 224 4.61 29.32 22.50
C ARG A 224 3.88 28.78 23.73
N TRP A 225 4.08 29.40 24.82
CA TRP A 225 3.51 28.98 26.09
C TRP A 225 2.43 29.97 26.50
N GLU A 226 1.21 29.49 26.75
CA GLU A 226 0.09 30.31 27.13
C GLU A 226 -0.78 29.54 28.12
N VAL A 227 -1.31 30.22 29.14
CA VAL A 227 -2.27 29.62 30.06
C VAL A 227 -3.68 29.87 29.52
N PRO A 228 -4.32 28.85 28.90
CA PRO A 228 -5.66 29.00 28.37
C PRO A 228 -6.66 29.21 29.51
N SER A 229 -7.78 29.91 29.25
CA SER A 229 -8.79 30.20 30.25
C SER A 229 -9.46 28.95 30.85
N ASP A 230 -9.45 27.85 30.11
CA ASP A 230 -9.99 26.54 30.49
C ASP A 230 -8.90 25.54 30.94
N ALA A 231 -7.67 26.01 31.22
CA ALA A 231 -6.55 25.19 31.65
C ALA A 231 -6.88 24.29 32.86
N VAL A 232 -7.58 24.82 33.82
CA VAL A 232 -8.01 24.07 35.02
C VAL A 232 -9.00 22.96 34.63
N GLU A 233 -9.99 23.28 33.79
CA GLU A 233 -10.97 22.29 33.29
C GLU A 233 -10.29 21.13 32.55
N GLN A 234 -9.40 21.45 31.64
CA GLN A 234 -8.62 20.44 30.92
C GLN A 234 -7.80 19.58 31.87
N LEU A 235 -7.16 20.17 32.87
CA LEU A 235 -6.31 19.47 33.83
C LEU A 235 -7.13 18.56 34.74
N THR A 236 -8.29 19.02 35.22
CA THR A 236 -9.21 18.27 36.11
C THR A 236 -9.77 17.00 35.43
N ALA A 237 -9.90 17.01 34.11
CA ALA A 237 -10.32 15.85 33.33
C ALA A 237 -9.28 14.72 33.29
N THR A 238 -8.04 14.99 33.69
CA THR A 238 -6.94 13.99 33.62
C THR A 238 -6.98 13.01 34.79
N ARG A 239 -6.49 11.77 34.55
CA ARG A 239 -6.36 10.75 35.62
C ARG A 239 -5.33 11.13 36.67
N GLN A 240 -4.31 11.90 36.30
CA GLN A 240 -3.24 12.36 37.17
C GLN A 240 -3.73 13.38 38.20
N TRP A 241 -4.61 14.25 37.77
CA TRP A 241 -5.24 15.21 38.68
C TRP A 241 -5.90 14.55 39.89
N LYS A 242 -6.63 13.46 39.66
CA LYS A 242 -7.35 12.71 40.72
C LYS A 242 -6.43 12.06 41.77
N LYS A 243 -5.10 12.02 41.50
CA LYS A 243 -4.10 11.44 42.40
C LYS A 243 -3.45 12.49 43.30
N LEU A 244 -3.69 13.78 43.08
CA LEU A 244 -3.15 14.85 43.88
C LEU A 244 -3.95 14.99 45.17
N THR A 245 -3.29 15.50 46.21
CA THR A 245 -3.98 15.89 47.45
C THR A 245 -4.87 17.12 47.19
N PRO A 246 -5.92 17.33 48.01
CA PRO A 246 -6.77 18.53 47.89
C PRO A 246 -5.98 19.86 47.99
N GLU A 247 -4.94 19.91 48.79
CA GLU A 247 -4.06 21.08 48.94
C GLU A 247 -3.26 21.34 47.65
N GLU A 248 -2.72 20.29 47.05
CA GLU A 248 -2.00 20.38 45.78
C GLU A 248 -2.93 20.84 44.63
N GLN A 249 -4.15 20.28 44.58
CA GLN A 249 -5.17 20.67 43.58
C GLN A 249 -5.51 22.16 43.74
N ALA A 250 -5.87 22.62 44.93
CA ALA A 250 -6.21 24.01 45.20
C ALA A 250 -5.06 24.98 44.86
N SER A 251 -3.80 24.57 45.16
CA SER A 251 -2.62 25.38 44.84
C SER A 251 -2.41 25.55 43.34
N VAL A 252 -2.56 24.45 42.55
CA VAL A 252 -2.43 24.50 41.11
C VAL A 252 -3.54 25.27 40.44
N GLU A 253 -4.81 25.08 40.88
CA GLU A 253 -5.97 25.83 40.38
C GLU A 253 -5.82 27.32 40.58
N ALA A 254 -5.50 27.74 41.80
CA ALA A 254 -5.33 29.16 42.12
C ALA A 254 -4.25 29.81 41.24
N ARG A 255 -3.17 29.09 40.99
CA ARG A 255 -2.05 29.55 40.16
C ARG A 255 -2.42 29.65 38.70
N LEU A 256 -3.02 28.62 38.12
CA LEU A 256 -3.43 28.63 36.70
C LEU A 256 -4.48 29.74 36.46
N ASN A 257 -5.45 29.88 37.36
CA ASN A 257 -6.45 30.95 37.27
C ASN A 257 -5.82 32.34 37.35
N SER A 258 -4.80 32.54 38.20
CA SER A 258 -4.10 33.83 38.31
C SER A 258 -3.27 34.19 37.08
N LEU A 259 -2.90 33.17 36.25
CA LEU A 259 -2.10 33.32 35.06
C LEU A 259 -2.92 33.17 33.76
N ALA A 260 -4.23 33.07 33.84
CA ALA A 260 -5.09 32.93 32.69
C ALA A 260 -4.83 34.04 31.65
N GLY A 261 -4.58 33.65 30.38
CA GLY A 261 -4.23 34.56 29.28
C GLY A 261 -2.78 35.06 29.28
N VAL A 262 -1.96 34.66 30.26
CA VAL A 262 -0.52 34.99 30.24
C VAL A 262 0.19 34.15 29.24
N ALA A 263 0.97 34.76 28.32
CA ALA A 263 1.77 34.12 27.34
C ALA A 263 3.28 34.35 27.59
N ALA A 264 4.09 33.43 27.03
CA ALA A 264 5.57 33.50 26.99
C ALA A 264 6.09 32.80 25.75
N THR A 265 7.17 33.29 25.16
CA THR A 265 7.83 32.68 24.02
C THR A 265 8.74 31.54 24.41
N GLN A 266 9.19 31.50 25.66
CA GLN A 266 10.11 30.45 26.15
C GLN A 266 9.50 29.71 27.35
N ARG A 267 9.70 28.39 27.37
CA ARG A 267 9.26 27.54 28.48
C ARG A 267 9.83 27.98 29.83
N LYS A 268 11.10 28.44 29.85
CA LYS A 268 11.78 28.89 31.06
C LYS A 268 11.10 30.13 31.67
N GLU A 269 10.65 31.05 30.84
CA GLU A 269 9.90 32.25 31.27
C GLU A 269 8.55 31.86 31.87
N MET A 270 7.80 30.98 31.18
CA MET A 270 6.52 30.49 31.72
C MET A 270 6.74 29.68 33.00
N ALA A 271 7.78 28.89 33.13
CA ALA A 271 8.12 28.13 34.32
C ALA A 271 8.40 29.08 35.51
N SER A 272 9.08 30.22 35.28
CA SER A 272 9.34 31.21 36.32
C SER A 272 8.03 31.83 36.83
N LYS A 273 7.05 32.11 35.97
CA LYS A 273 5.72 32.62 36.33
C LYS A 273 4.88 31.54 37.02
N LEU A 274 4.90 30.32 36.50
CA LEU A 274 4.11 29.22 37.01
C LEU A 274 4.62 28.69 38.36
N GLY A 275 5.91 28.77 38.63
CA GLY A 275 6.53 28.26 39.84
C GLY A 275 6.55 26.73 39.92
N SER A 276 6.58 26.18 41.15
CA SER A 276 6.67 24.72 41.35
C SER A 276 5.35 24.03 41.03
N VAL A 277 5.40 23.04 40.16
CA VAL A 277 4.26 22.16 39.82
C VAL A 277 4.51 20.79 40.46
N PRO A 278 3.51 20.11 41.04
CA PRO A 278 3.65 18.75 41.55
C PRO A 278 4.14 17.80 40.45
N LYS A 279 5.14 16.97 40.77
CA LYS A 279 5.77 16.08 39.78
C LYS A 279 4.79 15.13 39.07
N GLY A 280 3.69 14.79 39.74
CA GLY A 280 2.69 13.85 39.18
C GLY A 280 1.91 14.40 37.99
N ILE A 281 1.85 15.73 37.80
CA ILE A 281 1.08 16.41 36.76
C ILE A 281 1.94 17.35 35.89
N ASP A 282 3.23 17.41 36.13
CA ASP A 282 4.13 18.33 35.40
C ASP A 282 3.97 18.19 33.88
N LYS A 283 3.97 16.98 33.37
CA LYS A 283 3.80 16.73 31.94
C LYS A 283 2.45 17.27 31.42
N GLN A 284 1.36 16.97 32.10
CA GLN A 284 0.01 17.39 31.71
C GLN A 284 -0.15 18.90 31.67
N VAL A 285 0.40 19.58 32.68
CA VAL A 285 0.41 21.05 32.73
C VAL A 285 1.15 21.60 31.50
N TRP A 286 2.35 21.11 31.22
CA TRP A 286 3.11 21.57 30.05
C TRP A 286 2.47 21.20 28.72
N ASP A 287 1.79 20.07 28.61
CA ASP A 287 1.03 19.68 27.42
C ASP A 287 -0.15 20.64 27.17
N ILE A 288 -0.83 21.11 28.22
CA ILE A 288 -1.94 22.07 28.12
C ILE A 288 -1.44 23.49 27.79
N LEU A 289 -0.32 23.92 28.39
CA LEU A 289 0.23 25.27 28.21
C LEU A 289 0.97 25.47 26.89
N GLY A 290 1.36 24.37 26.22
CA GLY A 290 2.09 24.41 24.96
C GLY A 290 1.17 24.60 23.76
N VAL A 291 1.13 25.80 23.18
CA VAL A 291 0.35 26.10 21.98
C VAL A 291 1.27 26.11 20.76
N ARG A 292 0.91 25.33 19.74
CA ARG A 292 1.65 25.31 18.47
C ARG A 292 1.55 26.67 17.78
N ASP A 293 2.71 27.20 17.43
CA ASP A 293 2.83 28.51 16.79
C ASP A 293 3.97 28.45 15.76
N PRO A 294 3.70 28.63 14.45
CA PRO A 294 4.71 28.59 13.40
C PRO A 294 5.85 29.58 13.60
N ASP A 295 5.57 30.72 14.25
CA ASP A 295 6.54 31.79 14.47
C ASP A 295 7.31 31.63 15.78
N ALA A 296 6.95 30.64 16.60
CA ALA A 296 7.63 30.38 17.86
C ALA A 296 9.01 29.75 17.65
N PRO A 297 9.95 29.92 18.60
CA PRO A 297 11.23 29.23 18.57
C PRO A 297 11.09 27.71 18.51
N ILE A 298 12.01 27.06 17.81
CA ILE A 298 12.10 25.59 17.75
C ILE A 298 12.37 25.05 19.16
N ILE A 299 11.61 24.02 19.54
CA ILE A 299 11.88 23.25 20.76
C ILE A 299 13.01 22.26 20.49
N THR A 300 14.04 22.29 21.31
CA THR A 300 15.19 21.39 21.20
C THR A 300 15.26 20.42 22.36
N ASP A 301 15.91 19.28 22.13
CA ASP A 301 16.28 18.32 23.17
C ASP A 301 17.48 18.85 24.03
N ARG A 302 17.93 18.06 24.99
CA ARG A 302 19.07 18.42 25.85
C ARG A 302 20.39 18.52 25.10
N LYS A 303 20.48 17.97 23.89
CA LYS A 303 21.68 17.98 23.03
C LYS A 303 21.62 19.12 22.01
N GLY A 304 20.51 19.87 21.96
CA GLY A 304 20.30 20.96 21.01
C GLY A 304 19.67 20.53 19.70
N ASN A 305 19.28 19.26 19.52
CA ASN A 305 18.61 18.80 18.30
C ASN A 305 17.14 19.22 18.31
N PRO A 306 16.57 19.61 17.16
CA PRO A 306 15.13 19.89 17.02
C PRO A 306 14.29 18.70 17.47
N GLN A 307 13.27 18.95 18.28
CA GLN A 307 12.27 17.93 18.58
C GLN A 307 11.24 17.85 17.45
N PRO A 308 10.88 16.62 16.99
CA PRO A 308 9.88 16.46 15.94
C PRO A 308 8.47 16.79 16.46
N ASP A 309 7.69 17.45 15.61
CA ASP A 309 6.26 17.64 15.82
C ASP A 309 5.50 16.43 15.27
N SER A 310 5.06 15.53 16.15
CA SER A 310 4.36 14.30 15.78
C SER A 310 3.05 14.52 15.02
N GLU A 311 2.40 15.69 15.14
CA GLU A 311 1.16 16.00 14.42
C GLU A 311 1.42 16.53 13.00
N ARG A 312 2.64 16.99 12.74
CA ARG A 312 3.08 17.48 11.43
C ARG A 312 4.03 16.51 10.71
N ARG A 313 4.20 15.33 11.27
CA ARG A 313 4.95 14.24 10.62
C ARG A 313 4.22 13.79 9.37
N ASP A 314 4.96 13.59 8.29
CA ASP A 314 4.45 13.05 7.05
C ASP A 314 5.31 11.88 6.56
N ASN A 315 4.79 11.10 5.61
CA ASN A 315 5.54 10.03 4.99
C ASN A 315 5.50 10.21 3.48
N GLU A 316 6.68 10.17 2.87
CA GLU A 316 6.85 10.27 1.43
C GLU A 316 7.36 8.94 0.85
N ASN A 317 6.98 8.67 -0.39
CA ASN A 317 7.46 7.52 -1.14
C ASN A 317 8.43 8.01 -2.23
N VAL A 318 9.70 7.84 -1.97
CA VAL A 318 10.79 8.21 -2.90
C VAL A 318 11.05 7.03 -3.82
N PRO A 319 10.96 7.15 -5.16
CA PRO A 319 11.33 6.07 -6.07
C PRO A 319 12.73 5.52 -5.76
N LEU A 320 12.94 4.23 -5.98
CA LEU A 320 14.30 3.68 -5.89
C LEU A 320 15.20 4.33 -6.95
N PRO A 321 16.51 4.45 -6.69
CA PRO A 321 17.46 4.86 -7.71
C PRO A 321 17.45 3.87 -8.89
N ASP A 322 17.82 4.34 -10.09
CA ASP A 322 17.90 3.55 -11.32
C ASP A 322 19.08 2.56 -11.28
N ILE A 323 19.06 1.65 -10.33
CA ILE A 323 20.07 0.63 -10.11
C ILE A 323 19.36 -0.73 -10.05
N PRO A 324 19.82 -1.74 -10.82
CA PRO A 324 19.21 -3.05 -10.81
C PRO A 324 19.11 -3.63 -9.40
N VAL A 325 17.91 -4.07 -9.03
CA VAL A 325 17.64 -4.67 -7.72
C VAL A 325 17.84 -6.18 -7.76
N SER A 326 18.34 -6.74 -6.67
CA SER A 326 18.46 -8.18 -6.44
C SER A 326 17.98 -8.51 -5.03
N TRP A 327 17.53 -9.75 -4.83
CA TRP A 327 17.00 -10.14 -3.53
C TRP A 327 18.01 -10.08 -2.41
N GLU A 328 17.65 -9.35 -1.37
CA GLU A 328 18.34 -9.31 -0.08
C GLU A 328 17.33 -9.58 1.03
N PRO A 329 17.58 -10.55 1.92
CA PRO A 329 16.67 -10.82 3.04
C PRO A 329 16.45 -9.59 3.93
N ASP A 330 17.53 -8.86 4.26
CA ASP A 330 17.49 -7.61 5.04
C ASP A 330 17.93 -6.42 4.16
N PRO A 331 17.05 -5.46 3.86
CA PRO A 331 17.38 -4.30 3.04
C PRO A 331 18.12 -3.18 3.80
N ALA A 332 18.54 -3.38 5.06
CA ALA A 332 19.14 -2.34 5.88
C ALA A 332 20.43 -1.78 5.27
N ASP A 333 21.31 -2.66 4.73
CA ASP A 333 22.56 -2.25 4.10
C ASP A 333 22.30 -1.44 2.82
N ARG A 334 21.26 -1.81 2.06
CA ARG A 334 20.82 -1.09 0.87
C ARG A 334 20.30 0.31 1.22
N LEU A 335 19.46 0.42 2.25
CA LEU A 335 18.96 1.71 2.76
C LEU A 335 20.10 2.61 3.28
N ALA A 336 21.19 2.03 3.76
CA ALA A 336 22.36 2.75 4.25
C ALA A 336 23.37 3.09 3.14
N SER A 337 23.17 2.61 1.91
CA SER A 337 24.07 2.89 0.80
C SER A 337 24.02 4.36 0.35
N LEU A 338 25.11 4.82 -0.27
CA LEU A 338 25.23 6.20 -0.74
C LEU A 338 24.17 6.54 -1.79
N GLU A 339 23.91 5.63 -2.71
CA GLU A 339 22.97 5.81 -3.82
C GLU A 339 21.53 6.01 -3.31
N TYR A 340 21.12 5.23 -2.32
CA TYR A 340 19.80 5.34 -1.70
C TYR A 340 19.68 6.60 -0.85
N GLY A 341 20.75 6.97 -0.10
CA GLY A 341 20.81 8.23 0.64
C GLY A 341 20.70 9.43 -0.28
N THR A 342 21.49 9.47 -1.37
CA THR A 342 21.47 10.56 -2.35
C THR A 342 20.10 10.74 -3.00
N SER A 343 19.42 9.65 -3.39
CA SER A 343 18.08 9.75 -3.99
C SER A 343 17.04 10.36 -3.04
N VAL A 344 17.17 10.10 -1.73
CA VAL A 344 16.31 10.70 -0.69
C VAL A 344 16.64 12.18 -0.51
N GLU A 345 17.92 12.56 -0.49
CA GLU A 345 18.33 13.96 -0.37
C GLU A 345 17.87 14.79 -1.57
N GLU A 346 18.09 14.32 -2.80
CA GLU A 346 17.62 14.96 -4.02
C GLU A 346 16.08 15.12 -4.06
N TYR A 347 15.35 14.11 -3.61
CA TYR A 347 13.90 14.18 -3.50
C TYR A 347 13.48 15.24 -2.47
N LEU A 348 14.11 15.25 -1.29
CA LEU A 348 13.82 16.19 -0.22
C LEU A 348 14.06 17.64 -0.70
N GLU A 349 15.19 17.91 -1.38
CA GLU A 349 15.51 19.22 -1.92
C GLU A 349 14.52 19.69 -2.99
N ARG A 350 14.05 18.80 -3.84
CA ARG A 350 13.16 19.13 -4.95
C ARG A 350 11.70 19.24 -4.54
N GLU A 351 11.20 18.31 -3.69
CA GLU A 351 9.78 18.16 -3.46
C GLU A 351 9.32 18.64 -2.08
N VAL A 352 10.20 18.72 -1.07
CA VAL A 352 9.82 19.00 0.31
C VAL A 352 10.35 20.37 0.79
N LEU A 353 11.65 20.62 0.69
CA LEU A 353 12.29 21.83 1.22
C LEU A 353 11.78 23.14 0.61
N PRO A 354 11.34 23.21 -0.67
CA PRO A 354 10.73 24.43 -1.20
C PRO A 354 9.46 24.87 -0.47
N TYR A 355 8.76 23.93 0.18
CA TYR A 355 7.53 24.20 0.91
C TYR A 355 7.73 24.20 2.44
N VAL A 356 8.73 23.47 2.93
CA VAL A 356 9.04 23.32 4.35
C VAL A 356 10.55 23.30 4.55
N ALA A 357 11.15 24.48 4.58
CA ALA A 357 12.61 24.65 4.58
C ALA A 357 13.33 24.06 5.81
N ASP A 358 12.63 23.79 6.89
CA ASP A 358 13.18 23.25 8.14
C ASP A 358 12.82 21.77 8.38
N ALA A 359 12.30 21.07 7.35
CA ALA A 359 12.03 19.64 7.41
C ALA A 359 13.33 18.82 7.32
N TRP A 360 13.29 17.62 7.89
CA TRP A 360 14.36 16.63 7.76
C TRP A 360 13.79 15.20 7.68
N VAL A 361 14.61 14.25 7.25
CA VAL A 361 14.24 12.83 7.19
C VAL A 361 14.74 12.10 8.44
N ASP A 362 13.84 11.31 9.05
CA ASP A 362 14.23 10.32 10.05
C ASP A 362 14.55 8.99 9.36
N HIS A 363 15.80 8.82 8.95
CA HIS A 363 16.28 7.62 8.25
C HIS A 363 16.10 6.32 9.04
N THR A 364 15.99 6.38 10.39
CA THR A 364 15.78 5.18 11.21
C THR A 364 14.42 4.54 10.99
N LYS A 365 13.49 5.27 10.37
CA LYS A 365 12.13 4.82 10.05
C LYS A 365 11.95 4.48 8.57
N SER A 366 12.98 4.66 7.76
CA SER A 366 12.91 4.36 6.32
C SER A 366 12.68 2.88 6.08
N LYS A 367 11.86 2.56 5.08
CA LYS A 367 11.55 1.19 4.67
C LYS A 367 11.47 1.10 3.15
N ILE A 368 11.88 -0.03 2.61
CA ILE A 368 11.65 -0.33 1.19
C ILE A 368 10.23 -0.88 1.04
N GLY A 369 9.52 -0.42 0.02
CA GLY A 369 8.21 -0.90 -0.36
C GLY A 369 8.15 -1.17 -1.85
N TYR A 370 7.21 -2.04 -2.26
CA TYR A 370 6.95 -2.35 -3.66
C TYR A 370 5.45 -2.23 -3.96
N GLU A 371 5.12 -1.56 -5.05
CA GLU A 371 3.76 -1.48 -5.59
C GLU A 371 3.79 -1.49 -7.12
N ILE A 372 2.70 -1.90 -7.74
CA ILE A 372 2.58 -1.98 -9.19
C ILE A 372 1.41 -1.11 -9.63
N PRO A 373 1.61 0.19 -9.88
CA PRO A 373 0.55 1.14 -10.19
C PRO A 373 0.08 1.02 -11.65
N LEU A 374 -0.36 -0.18 -12.06
CA LEU A 374 -0.70 -0.52 -13.45
C LEU A 374 -1.69 0.48 -14.06
N THR A 375 -2.75 0.84 -13.34
CA THR A 375 -3.76 1.77 -13.85
C THR A 375 -3.20 3.16 -14.14
N ARG A 376 -2.21 3.62 -13.37
CA ARG A 376 -1.54 4.91 -13.57
C ARG A 376 -0.77 4.94 -14.89
N HIS A 377 -0.13 3.85 -15.27
CA HIS A 377 0.68 3.77 -16.49
C HIS A 377 -0.16 3.75 -17.78
N PHE A 378 -1.43 3.35 -17.68
CA PHE A 378 -2.37 3.32 -18.81
C PHE A 378 -3.51 4.36 -18.67
N TYR A 379 -3.36 5.30 -17.73
CA TYR A 379 -4.36 6.36 -17.57
C TYR A 379 -4.28 7.34 -18.74
N LYS A 380 -5.40 7.47 -19.46
CA LYS A 380 -5.57 8.51 -20.48
C LYS A 380 -6.51 9.56 -19.90
N TYR A 381 -6.00 10.78 -19.72
CA TYR A 381 -6.86 11.88 -19.29
C TYR A 381 -7.89 12.19 -20.38
N VAL A 382 -9.14 12.04 -20.06
CA VAL A 382 -10.27 12.48 -20.88
C VAL A 382 -10.82 13.74 -20.22
N PRO A 383 -10.70 14.92 -20.85
CA PRO A 383 -11.25 16.14 -20.27
C PRO A 383 -12.78 15.98 -20.13
N PRO A 384 -13.36 16.50 -19.04
CA PRO A 384 -14.81 16.49 -18.88
C PRO A 384 -15.45 17.28 -20.04
N ARG A 385 -16.60 16.81 -20.47
CA ARG A 385 -17.37 17.53 -21.52
C ARG A 385 -17.73 18.93 -21.03
N PRO A 386 -17.77 19.93 -21.91
CA PRO A 386 -18.23 21.26 -21.56
C PRO A 386 -19.61 21.22 -20.89
N LEU A 387 -19.81 22.05 -19.87
CA LEU A 387 -21.10 22.08 -19.16
C LEU A 387 -22.25 22.44 -20.10
N ASP A 388 -22.02 23.37 -21.02
CA ASP A 388 -23.04 23.80 -22.01
C ASP A 388 -23.54 22.65 -22.91
N GLU A 389 -22.65 21.70 -23.24
CA GLU A 389 -23.01 20.49 -24.00
C GLU A 389 -23.89 19.55 -23.16
N ILE A 390 -23.50 19.36 -21.89
CA ILE A 390 -24.27 18.53 -20.96
C ILE A 390 -25.63 19.14 -20.68
N ASP A 391 -25.73 20.44 -20.45
CA ASP A 391 -26.97 21.16 -20.21
C ASP A 391 -27.87 21.12 -21.44
N GLY A 392 -27.30 21.22 -22.64
CA GLY A 392 -28.03 21.05 -23.91
C GLY A 392 -28.66 19.67 -24.07
N GLU A 393 -27.90 18.60 -23.75
CA GLU A 393 -28.43 17.23 -23.79
C GLU A 393 -29.53 17.00 -22.73
N ILE A 394 -29.34 17.51 -21.51
CA ILE A 394 -30.35 17.41 -20.44
C ILE A 394 -31.66 18.09 -20.88
N THR A 395 -31.56 19.30 -21.40
CA THR A 395 -32.74 20.06 -21.91
C THR A 395 -33.45 19.30 -23.03
N ALA A 396 -32.69 18.72 -23.96
CA ALA A 396 -33.28 17.94 -25.05
C ALA A 396 -34.01 16.67 -24.55
N LEU A 397 -33.41 15.97 -23.58
CA LEU A 397 -34.04 14.81 -22.94
C LEU A 397 -35.28 15.18 -22.12
N GLU A 398 -35.28 16.30 -21.41
CA GLU A 398 -36.46 16.81 -20.71
C GLU A 398 -37.63 17.10 -21.67
N ASP A 399 -37.35 17.73 -22.82
CA ASP A 399 -38.37 18.01 -23.82
C ASP A 399 -38.91 16.74 -24.47
N GLU A 400 -38.07 15.76 -24.72
CA GLU A 400 -38.51 14.44 -25.19
C GLU A 400 -39.44 13.75 -24.17
N ILE A 401 -39.04 13.72 -22.90
CA ILE A 401 -39.86 13.15 -21.81
C ILE A 401 -41.20 13.88 -21.70
N ARG A 402 -41.20 15.22 -21.75
CA ARG A 402 -42.45 16.02 -21.76
C ARG A 402 -43.33 15.67 -22.95
N GLY A 403 -42.73 15.48 -24.14
CA GLY A 403 -43.43 15.05 -25.34
C GLY A 403 -44.06 13.66 -25.22
N LEU A 404 -43.36 12.71 -24.65
CA LEU A 404 -43.86 11.35 -24.40
C LEU A 404 -44.97 11.33 -23.34
N LEU A 405 -44.83 12.08 -22.27
CA LEU A 405 -45.88 12.18 -21.23
C LEU A 405 -47.17 12.77 -21.77
N ARG A 406 -47.11 13.80 -22.63
CA ARG A 406 -48.31 14.35 -23.30
C ARG A 406 -49.05 13.34 -24.17
N LYS A 407 -48.30 12.40 -24.82
CA LYS A 407 -48.89 11.34 -25.63
C LYS A 407 -49.58 10.24 -24.80
N VAL A 408 -49.18 10.06 -23.56
CA VAL A 408 -49.76 9.06 -22.65
C VAL A 408 -50.95 9.62 -21.87
N THR A 409 -51.00 10.95 -21.69
CA THR A 409 -52.07 11.64 -20.94
C THR A 409 -53.15 12.25 -21.82
N ALA A 410 -53.02 12.16 -23.15
CA ALA A 410 -54.04 12.49 -24.15
C ALA A 410 -54.78 11.22 -24.62
#